data_d8dde99e0b40ec8ab4c9e0d6929fbc08
#
_entry.id   d8dde99e0b40ec8ab4c9e0d6929fbc08
#
_cell.length_a   1.000
_cell.length_b   1.000
_cell.length_c   1.000
_cell.angle_alpha   90.00
_cell.angle_beta   90.00
_cell.angle_gamma   90.00
#
_symmetry.space_group_name_H-M   'P 1'
#
loop_
_entity.id
_entity.type
_entity.pdbx_description
1 polymer ?
#
loop_
_entity_poly.entity_id
_entity_poly.type
_entity_poly.pdbx_seq_one_letter_code
_entity_poly.pdbx_strand_id
1 'polypeptide(L)'
;MWNVMAADDEAYIREALQKLISWEKMGCSLKYVAEDGKKLIDRMKEEKPDIVITDIRLPGADGLAVCQYIYETYPETQVIILSAYSEFEYARAAIKYGVCEYVLKISVLEELPGAVEKAIQNLEKLQKESLSVSVELEEKKENDSLYDQMLRYIEENLEKKITLEEMAEALHANGSYLSRLYKNKRGINLFDDILRKRVEKAKEYMTTTDWKIYQISEAVGFEDTGYFSRVFKRYTHMSPKEFRNVGGEEHEEK
;
A
#
# COMPACT_ATOMS: atom_id res chain seq x y z
N MET A 1 4.58 -22.16 8.96
CA MET A 1 4.71 -22.41 7.52
C MET A 1 4.00 -21.29 6.81
N TRP A 2 4.69 -20.57 5.92
CA TRP A 2 4.18 -19.38 5.25
C TRP A 2 3.34 -19.73 4.02
N ASN A 3 2.18 -19.12 3.87
CA ASN A 3 1.29 -19.35 2.73
C ASN A 3 1.72 -18.52 1.54
N VAL A 4 1.99 -19.17 0.41
CA VAL A 4 2.40 -18.53 -0.84
C VAL A 4 1.28 -18.64 -1.86
N MET A 5 0.97 -17.55 -2.55
CA MET A 5 0.14 -17.56 -3.75
C MET A 5 0.91 -16.96 -4.92
N ALA A 6 0.63 -17.40 -6.13
CA ALA A 6 1.30 -16.89 -7.31
C ALA A 6 0.33 -16.62 -8.46
N ALA A 7 0.74 -15.75 -9.39
CA ALA A 7 0.06 -15.57 -10.69
C ALA A 7 1.07 -15.34 -11.80
N ASP A 8 0.86 -16.03 -12.90
CA ASP A 8 1.62 -15.87 -14.13
C ASP A 8 0.75 -16.37 -15.30
N ASP A 9 0.69 -15.67 -16.43
CA ASP A 9 -0.10 -16.09 -17.59
C ASP A 9 0.59 -17.22 -18.38
N GLU A 10 1.91 -17.36 -18.24
CA GLU A 10 2.72 -18.37 -18.91
C GLU A 10 2.65 -19.72 -18.19
N ALA A 11 2.07 -20.73 -18.86
CA ALA A 11 1.85 -22.06 -18.27
C ALA A 11 3.13 -22.73 -17.77
N TYR A 12 4.27 -22.53 -18.47
CA TYR A 12 5.55 -23.14 -18.08
C TYR A 12 6.12 -22.53 -16.80
N ILE A 13 5.90 -21.23 -16.55
CA ILE A 13 6.29 -20.58 -15.28
C ILE A 13 5.43 -21.12 -14.14
N ARG A 14 4.09 -21.22 -14.34
CA ARG A 14 3.21 -21.82 -13.33
C ARG A 14 3.62 -23.25 -12.99
N GLU A 15 3.97 -24.05 -14.00
CA GLU A 15 4.46 -25.41 -13.78
C GLU A 15 5.80 -25.42 -13.05
N ALA A 16 6.72 -24.53 -13.39
CA ALA A 16 8.00 -24.39 -12.68
C ALA A 16 7.80 -24.04 -11.20
N LEU A 17 6.94 -23.07 -10.88
CA LEU A 17 6.60 -22.70 -9.51
C LEU A 17 6.00 -23.86 -8.73
N GLN A 18 5.16 -24.69 -9.37
CA GLN A 18 4.50 -25.81 -8.71
C GLN A 18 5.40 -27.04 -8.51
N LYS A 19 6.30 -27.32 -9.45
CA LYS A 19 7.02 -28.60 -9.50
C LYS A 19 8.52 -28.50 -9.22
N LEU A 20 9.14 -27.37 -9.54
CA LEU A 20 10.59 -27.22 -9.47
C LEU A 20 11.07 -26.47 -8.23
N ILE A 21 10.21 -25.70 -7.59
CA ILE A 21 10.55 -24.98 -6.37
C ILE A 21 10.21 -25.85 -5.15
N SER A 22 11.19 -26.02 -4.26
CA SER A 22 11.05 -26.83 -3.04
C SER A 22 10.47 -25.99 -1.89
N TRP A 23 9.19 -25.61 -1.96
CA TRP A 23 8.53 -24.73 -1.00
C TRP A 23 8.65 -25.20 0.46
N GLU A 24 8.46 -26.48 0.71
CA GLU A 24 8.54 -27.05 2.07
C GLU A 24 9.92 -26.87 2.70
N LYS A 25 11.01 -26.97 1.90
CA LYS A 25 12.37 -26.76 2.40
C LYS A 25 12.62 -25.31 2.84
N MET A 26 11.87 -24.37 2.30
CA MET A 26 11.90 -22.95 2.66
C MET A 26 10.88 -22.60 3.76
N GLY A 27 10.18 -23.58 4.35
CA GLY A 27 9.15 -23.32 5.35
C GLY A 27 7.86 -22.71 4.77
N CYS A 28 7.64 -22.85 3.47
CA CYS A 28 6.51 -22.30 2.73
C CYS A 28 5.54 -23.38 2.25
N SER A 29 4.32 -22.98 1.92
CA SER A 29 3.31 -23.80 1.25
C SER A 29 2.69 -23.01 0.10
N LEU A 30 2.87 -23.46 -1.14
CA LEU A 30 2.22 -22.87 -2.31
C LEU A 30 0.75 -23.28 -2.31
N LYS A 31 -0.15 -22.34 -1.99
CA LYS A 31 -1.58 -22.59 -1.81
C LYS A 31 -2.36 -22.43 -3.11
N TYR A 32 -1.93 -21.52 -3.97
CA TYR A 32 -2.68 -21.23 -5.19
C TYR A 32 -1.77 -20.66 -6.28
N VAL A 33 -2.04 -21.02 -7.53
CA VAL A 33 -1.36 -20.43 -8.70
C VAL A 33 -2.43 -20.06 -9.72
N ALA A 34 -2.55 -18.78 -10.00
CA ALA A 34 -3.48 -18.20 -10.95
C ALA A 34 -2.85 -18.00 -12.33
N GLU A 35 -3.69 -17.94 -13.35
CA GLU A 35 -3.30 -17.54 -14.71
C GLU A 35 -3.59 -16.07 -15.03
N ASP A 36 -4.30 -15.37 -14.13
CA ASP A 36 -4.62 -13.95 -14.23
C ASP A 36 -4.67 -13.27 -12.85
N GLY A 37 -4.47 -11.95 -12.83
CA GLY A 37 -4.40 -11.18 -11.60
C GLY A 37 -5.75 -11.05 -10.88
N LYS A 38 -6.88 -11.08 -11.60
CA LYS A 38 -8.20 -11.00 -10.99
C LYS A 38 -8.51 -12.26 -10.18
N LYS A 39 -8.21 -13.44 -10.73
CA LYS A 39 -8.37 -14.73 -10.01
C LYS A 39 -7.50 -14.78 -8.76
N LEU A 40 -6.27 -14.24 -8.84
CA LEU A 40 -5.40 -14.13 -7.68
C LEU A 40 -6.02 -13.23 -6.61
N ILE A 41 -6.49 -12.02 -6.97
CA ILE A 41 -7.15 -11.09 -6.05
C ILE A 41 -8.39 -11.73 -5.42
N ASP A 42 -9.22 -12.42 -6.20
CA ASP A 42 -10.43 -13.06 -5.69
C ASP A 42 -10.09 -14.19 -4.71
N ARG A 43 -9.05 -14.97 -4.98
CA ARG A 43 -8.56 -15.99 -4.04
C ARG A 43 -8.00 -15.42 -2.75
N MET A 44 -7.28 -14.29 -2.82
CA MET A 44 -6.77 -13.60 -1.63
C MET A 44 -7.86 -13.10 -0.67
N LYS A 45 -9.07 -12.83 -1.18
CA LYS A 45 -10.23 -12.47 -0.34
C LYS A 45 -10.72 -13.64 0.51
N GLU A 46 -10.56 -14.86 0.02
CA GLU A 46 -10.95 -16.09 0.73
C GLU A 46 -9.87 -16.52 1.75
N GLU A 47 -8.62 -16.38 1.38
CA GLU A 47 -7.47 -16.79 2.20
C GLU A 47 -6.33 -15.79 2.02
N LYS A 48 -5.93 -15.11 3.12
CA LYS A 48 -4.82 -14.15 3.10
C LYS A 48 -3.49 -14.87 2.90
N PRO A 49 -2.70 -14.56 1.86
CA PRO A 49 -1.34 -15.07 1.72
C PRO A 49 -0.34 -14.29 2.57
N ASP A 50 0.76 -14.94 2.95
CA ASP A 50 1.91 -14.28 3.55
C ASP A 50 2.85 -13.73 2.47
N ILE A 51 3.00 -14.47 1.36
CA ILE A 51 3.84 -14.09 0.22
C ILE A 51 3.02 -14.22 -1.06
N VAL A 52 3.11 -13.21 -1.91
CA VAL A 52 2.55 -13.21 -3.27
C VAL A 52 3.66 -13.08 -4.28
N ILE A 53 3.64 -13.93 -5.30
CA ILE A 53 4.53 -13.90 -6.45
C ILE A 53 3.68 -13.59 -7.68
N THR A 54 3.95 -12.52 -8.39
CA THR A 54 3.11 -12.10 -9.51
C THR A 54 3.94 -11.65 -10.71
N ASP A 55 3.52 -12.05 -11.91
CA ASP A 55 3.99 -11.39 -13.12
C ASP A 55 3.42 -9.96 -13.20
N ILE A 56 4.12 -9.10 -13.91
CA ILE A 56 3.67 -7.73 -14.20
C ILE A 56 2.56 -7.71 -15.24
N ARG A 57 2.70 -8.52 -16.29
CA ARG A 57 1.78 -8.52 -17.42
C ARG A 57 0.76 -9.67 -17.31
N LEU A 58 -0.27 -9.47 -16.52
CA LEU A 58 -1.33 -10.43 -16.33
C LEU A 58 -2.63 -9.98 -17.02
N PRO A 59 -3.42 -10.93 -17.56
CA PRO A 59 -4.79 -10.65 -17.96
C PRO A 59 -5.68 -10.27 -16.76
N GLY A 60 -6.76 -9.55 -17.04
CA GLY A 60 -7.78 -9.20 -16.05
C GLY A 60 -7.38 -8.08 -15.10
N ALA A 61 -6.38 -8.29 -14.28
CA ALA A 61 -5.71 -7.26 -13.48
C ALA A 61 -4.20 -7.43 -13.64
N ASP A 62 -3.49 -6.39 -14.06
CA ASP A 62 -2.03 -6.47 -14.19
C ASP A 62 -1.34 -6.61 -12.82
N GLY A 63 -0.07 -7.02 -12.84
CA GLY A 63 0.69 -7.25 -11.62
C GLY A 63 0.85 -6.00 -10.75
N LEU A 64 0.86 -4.80 -11.32
CA LEU A 64 0.90 -3.55 -10.55
C LEU A 64 -0.43 -3.29 -9.85
N ALA A 65 -1.57 -3.62 -10.47
CA ALA A 65 -2.87 -3.57 -9.82
C ALA A 65 -2.97 -4.58 -8.68
N VAL A 66 -2.37 -5.77 -8.84
CA VAL A 66 -2.23 -6.76 -7.75
C VAL A 66 -1.39 -6.20 -6.60
N CYS A 67 -0.22 -5.59 -6.90
CA CYS A 67 0.63 -4.96 -5.90
C CYS A 67 -0.10 -3.82 -5.16
N GLN A 68 -0.82 -2.98 -5.89
CA GLN A 68 -1.62 -1.91 -5.30
C GLN A 68 -2.69 -2.47 -4.38
N TYR A 69 -3.43 -3.48 -4.81
CA TYR A 69 -4.47 -4.13 -4.01
C TYR A 69 -3.89 -4.72 -2.71
N ILE A 70 -2.73 -5.40 -2.79
CA ILE A 70 -2.05 -5.96 -1.62
C ILE A 70 -1.59 -4.83 -0.69
N TYR A 71 -0.95 -3.80 -1.21
CA TYR A 71 -0.50 -2.65 -0.45
C TYR A 71 -1.65 -1.99 0.33
N GLU A 72 -2.81 -1.84 -0.31
CA GLU A 72 -4.00 -1.23 0.30
C GLU A 72 -4.73 -2.17 1.27
N THR A 73 -4.72 -3.49 1.02
CA THR A 73 -5.59 -4.45 1.74
C THR A 73 -4.82 -5.34 2.72
N TYR A 74 -3.62 -5.79 2.34
CA TYR A 74 -2.80 -6.75 3.08
C TYR A 74 -1.35 -6.25 3.25
N PRO A 75 -1.11 -5.16 3.99
CA PRO A 75 0.21 -4.50 4.07
C PRO A 75 1.32 -5.37 4.68
N GLU A 76 0.99 -6.50 5.29
CA GLU A 76 1.97 -7.48 5.81
C GLU A 76 2.43 -8.47 4.74
N THR A 77 1.60 -8.70 3.71
CA THR A 77 1.91 -9.65 2.65
C THR A 77 3.12 -9.15 1.86
N GLN A 78 4.13 -9.99 1.77
CA GLN A 78 5.33 -9.69 0.99
C GLN A 78 5.05 -9.99 -0.48
N VAL A 79 5.47 -9.07 -1.37
CA VAL A 79 5.26 -9.22 -2.80
C VAL A 79 6.59 -9.39 -3.50
N ILE A 80 6.67 -10.42 -4.35
CA ILE A 80 7.79 -10.66 -5.28
C ILE A 80 7.24 -10.54 -6.70
N ILE A 81 7.85 -9.70 -7.51
CA ILE A 81 7.49 -9.57 -8.92
C ILE A 81 8.36 -10.49 -9.77
N LEU A 82 7.72 -11.25 -10.66
CA LEU A 82 8.39 -11.91 -11.77
C LEU A 82 8.24 -11.07 -13.03
N SER A 83 9.29 -10.94 -13.83
CA SER A 83 9.23 -10.23 -15.10
C SER A 83 10.11 -10.85 -16.18
N ALA A 84 9.61 -10.84 -17.40
CA ALA A 84 10.42 -11.22 -18.57
C ALA A 84 11.42 -10.12 -18.98
N TYR A 85 11.25 -8.90 -18.47
CA TYR A 85 12.00 -7.73 -18.91
C TYR A 85 12.56 -6.94 -17.72
N SER A 86 13.75 -6.36 -17.91
CA SER A 86 14.38 -5.43 -16.97
C SER A 86 13.87 -3.98 -17.17
N GLU A 87 12.56 -3.78 -17.37
CA GLU A 87 12.02 -2.43 -17.62
C GLU A 87 12.03 -1.60 -16.33
N PHE A 88 12.83 -0.55 -16.34
CA PHE A 88 13.03 0.38 -15.22
C PHE A 88 11.71 1.00 -14.69
N GLU A 89 10.77 1.27 -15.58
CA GLU A 89 9.47 1.87 -15.19
C GLU A 89 8.63 0.95 -14.28
N TYR A 90 8.64 -0.36 -14.54
CA TYR A 90 7.95 -1.32 -13.68
C TYR A 90 8.64 -1.50 -12.34
N ALA A 91 9.97 -1.54 -12.32
CA ALA A 91 10.71 -1.60 -11.07
C ALA A 91 10.45 -0.35 -10.20
N ARG A 92 10.41 0.83 -10.80
CA ARG A 92 10.07 2.08 -10.11
C ARG A 92 8.63 2.09 -9.57
N ALA A 93 7.67 1.58 -10.34
CA ALA A 93 6.29 1.46 -9.89
C ALA A 93 6.14 0.44 -8.75
N ALA A 94 6.90 -0.67 -8.81
CA ALA A 94 6.93 -1.70 -7.77
C ALA A 94 7.44 -1.15 -6.42
N ILE A 95 8.47 -0.31 -6.43
CA ILE A 95 9.00 0.37 -5.24
C ILE A 95 7.88 1.16 -4.52
N LYS A 96 7.01 1.83 -5.26
CA LYS A 96 5.89 2.60 -4.71
C LYS A 96 4.93 1.74 -3.86
N TYR A 97 4.80 0.46 -4.19
CA TYR A 97 3.91 -0.48 -3.50
C TYR A 97 4.65 -1.38 -2.51
N GLY A 98 5.91 -1.06 -2.17
CA GLY A 98 6.69 -1.80 -1.18
C GLY A 98 6.98 -3.24 -1.57
N VAL A 99 7.20 -3.50 -2.86
CA VAL A 99 7.56 -4.83 -3.36
C VAL A 99 8.87 -5.28 -2.74
N CYS A 100 8.90 -6.49 -2.20
CA CYS A 100 10.03 -7.06 -1.51
C CYS A 100 11.23 -7.33 -2.44
N GLU A 101 10.93 -7.89 -3.64
CA GLU A 101 11.96 -8.26 -4.61
C GLU A 101 11.40 -8.30 -6.03
N TYR A 102 12.32 -8.13 -7.00
CA TYR A 102 12.05 -8.19 -8.43
C TYR A 102 12.96 -9.23 -9.06
N VAL A 103 12.39 -10.28 -9.61
CA VAL A 103 13.10 -11.44 -10.16
C VAL A 103 12.83 -11.56 -11.66
N LEU A 104 13.89 -11.78 -12.45
CA LEU A 104 13.72 -12.04 -13.88
C LEU A 104 13.27 -13.49 -14.13
N LYS A 105 12.29 -13.70 -15.01
CA LYS A 105 11.77 -15.05 -15.34
C LYS A 105 12.86 -15.99 -15.86
N ILE A 106 13.88 -15.44 -16.56
CA ILE A 106 15.00 -16.24 -17.08
C ILE A 106 15.85 -16.88 -15.97
N SER A 107 15.91 -16.27 -14.81
CA SER A 107 16.67 -16.73 -13.63
C SER A 107 15.76 -17.17 -12.46
N VAL A 108 14.47 -17.43 -12.72
CA VAL A 108 13.48 -17.72 -11.68
C VAL A 108 13.88 -18.88 -10.77
N LEU A 109 14.45 -19.97 -11.30
CA LEU A 109 14.85 -21.13 -10.50
C LEU A 109 16.05 -20.85 -9.59
N GLU A 110 16.92 -19.92 -9.98
CA GLU A 110 18.14 -19.56 -9.25
C GLU A 110 17.88 -18.43 -8.24
N GLU A 111 17.11 -17.41 -8.62
CA GLU A 111 16.94 -16.19 -7.82
C GLU A 111 15.70 -16.24 -6.91
N LEU A 112 14.62 -16.91 -7.32
CA LEU A 112 13.38 -16.93 -6.55
C LEU A 112 13.54 -17.50 -5.14
N PRO A 113 14.32 -18.57 -4.87
CA PRO A 113 14.55 -19.04 -3.52
C PRO A 113 15.12 -17.96 -2.58
N GLY A 114 16.09 -17.18 -3.06
CA GLY A 114 16.68 -16.06 -2.31
C GLY A 114 15.68 -14.93 -2.06
N ALA A 115 14.85 -14.61 -3.06
CA ALA A 115 13.77 -13.62 -2.91
C ALA A 115 12.71 -14.06 -1.88
N VAL A 116 12.34 -15.34 -1.87
CA VAL A 116 11.43 -15.91 -0.86
C VAL A 116 12.05 -15.88 0.53
N GLU A 117 13.34 -16.22 0.67
CA GLU A 117 14.04 -16.14 1.95
C GLU A 117 14.05 -14.70 2.50
N LYS A 118 14.29 -13.70 1.65
CA LYS A 118 14.21 -12.29 2.03
C LYS A 118 12.78 -11.90 2.48
N ALA A 119 11.76 -12.37 1.78
CA ALA A 119 10.37 -12.16 2.17
C ALA A 119 10.06 -12.78 3.55
N ILE A 120 10.56 -13.99 3.82
CA ILE A 120 10.43 -14.64 5.13
C ILE A 120 11.12 -13.83 6.23
N GLN A 121 12.35 -13.36 6.00
CA GLN A 121 13.07 -12.54 6.97
C GLN A 121 12.29 -11.26 7.31
N ASN A 122 11.67 -10.61 6.32
CA ASN A 122 10.80 -9.46 6.55
C ASN A 122 9.57 -9.84 7.40
N LEU A 123 8.91 -10.96 7.10
CA LEU A 123 7.76 -11.45 7.88
C LEU A 123 8.14 -11.77 9.33
N GLU A 124 9.26 -12.46 9.54
CA GLU A 124 9.77 -12.77 10.89
C GLU A 124 10.12 -11.51 11.68
N LYS A 125 10.71 -10.51 11.02
CA LYS A 125 10.99 -9.20 11.62
C LYS A 125 9.69 -8.52 12.05
N LEU A 126 8.69 -8.50 11.18
CA LEU A 126 7.36 -7.96 11.49
C LEU A 126 6.69 -8.69 12.68
N GLN A 127 6.84 -10.01 12.76
CA GLN A 127 6.32 -10.78 13.90
C GLN A 127 7.07 -10.47 15.21
N LYS A 128 8.38 -10.37 15.17
CA LYS A 128 9.20 -10.01 16.36
C LYS A 128 8.87 -8.61 16.86
N GLU A 129 8.73 -7.64 15.96
CA GLU A 129 8.36 -6.27 16.31
C GLU A 129 6.95 -6.20 16.92
N SER A 130 6.00 -7.01 16.43
CA SER A 130 4.65 -7.08 17.01
C SER A 130 4.62 -7.74 18.40
N LEU A 131 5.51 -8.70 18.66
CA LEU A 131 5.65 -9.34 19.96
C LEU A 131 6.35 -8.41 20.98
N SER A 132 7.40 -7.69 20.58
CA SER A 132 8.10 -6.75 21.46
C SER A 132 7.20 -5.59 21.87
N VAL A 133 6.37 -5.10 20.96
CA VAL A 133 5.38 -4.03 21.25
C VAL A 133 4.29 -4.51 22.21
N SER A 134 3.85 -5.77 22.13
CA SER A 134 2.88 -6.30 23.09
C SER A 134 3.44 -6.43 24.51
N VAL A 135 4.74 -6.68 24.65
CA VAL A 135 5.44 -6.71 25.96
C VAL A 135 5.72 -5.28 26.48
N GLU A 136 6.09 -4.35 25.59
CA GLU A 136 6.34 -2.94 25.95
C GLU A 136 5.06 -2.16 26.29
N LEU A 137 3.90 -2.57 25.78
CA LEU A 137 2.59 -1.94 26.07
C LEU A 137 2.12 -2.21 27.51
N GLU A 138 2.64 -3.23 28.20
CA GLU A 138 2.38 -3.44 29.63
C GLU A 138 3.23 -2.54 30.54
N GLU A 139 4.36 -2.01 30.07
CA GLU A 139 5.28 -1.18 30.88
C GLU A 139 5.17 0.33 30.65
N LYS A 140 4.49 0.81 29.60
CA LYS A 140 4.39 2.25 29.29
C LYS A 140 2.99 2.84 29.41
N LYS A 141 2.47 2.89 30.64
CA LYS A 141 1.24 3.65 30.96
C LYS A 141 1.42 5.19 31.02
N GLU A 142 2.56 5.73 30.69
CA GLU A 142 2.84 7.18 30.81
C GLU A 142 3.40 7.90 29.57
N ASN A 143 3.60 7.23 28.43
CA ASN A 143 4.01 7.91 27.21
C ASN A 143 3.00 7.68 26.09
N ASP A 144 2.72 8.73 25.33
CA ASP A 144 1.90 8.72 24.10
C ASP A 144 2.11 7.44 23.28
N SER A 145 1.04 6.73 22.99
CA SER A 145 1.14 5.54 22.15
C SER A 145 1.73 5.88 20.77
N LEU A 146 2.44 4.98 20.16
CA LEU A 146 2.98 5.19 18.80
C LEU A 146 1.88 5.63 17.82
N TYR A 147 0.66 5.16 18.04
CA TYR A 147 -0.50 5.59 17.26
C TYR A 147 -0.80 7.09 17.44
N ASP A 148 -0.71 7.63 18.67
CA ASP A 148 -0.92 9.06 18.93
C ASP A 148 0.21 9.91 18.33
N GLN A 149 1.45 9.39 18.32
CA GLN A 149 2.57 10.01 17.60
C GLN A 149 2.31 10.04 16.09
N MET A 150 1.77 8.97 15.50
CA MET A 150 1.35 8.96 14.09
C MET A 150 0.29 10.02 13.80
N LEU A 151 -0.73 10.15 14.65
CA LEU A 151 -1.79 11.15 14.47
C LEU A 151 -1.22 12.57 14.49
N ARG A 152 -0.34 12.89 15.45
CA ARG A 152 0.36 14.18 15.50
C ARG A 152 1.22 14.42 14.26
N TYR A 153 2.01 13.45 13.87
CA TYR A 153 2.84 13.55 12.66
C TYR A 153 2.00 13.86 11.41
N ILE A 154 0.85 13.18 11.26
CA ILE A 154 -0.07 13.45 10.14
C ILE A 154 -0.62 14.87 10.20
N GLU A 155 -1.05 15.36 11.36
CA GLU A 155 -1.60 16.70 11.53
C GLU A 155 -0.57 17.79 11.23
N GLU A 156 0.65 17.63 11.72
CA GLU A 156 1.76 18.58 11.52
C GLU A 156 2.28 18.63 10.08
N ASN A 157 2.11 17.53 9.33
CA ASN A 157 2.65 17.39 7.98
C ASN A 157 1.55 17.26 6.89
N LEU A 158 0.27 17.46 7.23
CA LEU A 158 -0.84 17.24 6.30
C LEU A 158 -0.71 18.03 4.99
N GLU A 159 -0.14 19.22 5.06
CA GLU A 159 0.09 20.14 3.94
C GLU A 159 1.34 19.81 3.11
N LYS A 160 2.18 18.90 3.61
CA LYS A 160 3.42 18.48 2.96
C LYS A 160 3.27 17.09 2.37
N LYS A 161 4.26 16.67 1.59
CA LYS A 161 4.36 15.28 1.18
C LYS A 161 4.56 14.39 2.42
N ILE A 162 3.71 13.39 2.59
CA ILE A 162 3.87 12.36 3.62
C ILE A 162 4.18 11.06 2.91
N THR A 163 5.34 10.49 3.18
CA THR A 163 5.71 9.14 2.78
C THR A 163 5.78 8.22 4.00
N LEU A 164 5.63 6.93 3.77
CA LEU A 164 5.74 5.94 4.84
C LEU A 164 7.16 5.87 5.40
N GLU A 165 8.16 6.09 4.53
CA GLU A 165 9.57 6.11 4.90
C GLU A 165 9.90 7.28 5.82
N GLU A 166 9.49 8.51 5.46
CA GLU A 166 9.70 9.70 6.29
C GLU A 166 9.00 9.59 7.65
N MET A 167 7.77 9.06 7.67
CA MET A 167 7.05 8.82 8.92
C MET A 167 7.75 7.75 9.78
N ALA A 168 8.23 6.66 9.16
CA ALA A 168 8.93 5.58 9.82
C ALA A 168 10.25 6.06 10.43
N GLU A 169 11.00 6.90 9.71
CA GLU A 169 12.24 7.52 10.19
C GLU A 169 11.96 8.48 11.36
N ALA A 170 10.97 9.38 11.21
CA ALA A 170 10.61 10.35 12.23
C ALA A 170 10.11 9.72 13.54
N LEU A 171 9.42 8.59 13.44
CA LEU A 171 8.88 7.87 14.60
C LEU A 171 9.78 6.72 15.07
N HIS A 172 10.96 6.55 14.48
CA HIS A 172 11.90 5.46 14.76
C HIS A 172 11.24 4.08 14.72
N ALA A 173 10.33 3.86 13.75
CA ALA A 173 9.52 2.67 13.63
C ALA A 173 9.57 2.07 12.22
N ASN A 174 9.13 0.82 12.08
CA ASN A 174 9.04 0.18 10.76
C ASN A 174 7.78 0.65 10.01
N GLY A 175 7.90 1.06 8.75
CA GLY A 175 6.80 1.58 7.95
C GLY A 175 5.64 0.59 7.77
N SER A 176 5.95 -0.68 7.50
CA SER A 176 4.90 -1.71 7.38
C SER A 176 4.16 -1.92 8.71
N TYR A 177 4.87 -1.80 9.84
CA TYR A 177 4.26 -1.83 11.17
C TYR A 177 3.33 -0.63 11.40
N LEU A 178 3.76 0.60 11.05
CA LEU A 178 2.93 1.80 11.15
C LEU A 178 1.64 1.68 10.34
N SER A 179 1.72 1.24 9.08
CA SER A 179 0.54 1.01 8.23
C SER A 179 -0.45 0.05 8.86
N ARG A 180 0.05 -1.06 9.41
CA ARG A 180 -0.75 -2.07 10.10
C ARG A 180 -1.37 -1.54 11.38
N LEU A 181 -0.59 -0.87 12.22
CA LEU A 181 -1.05 -0.27 13.46
C LEU A 181 -2.19 0.72 13.20
N TYR A 182 -2.00 1.60 12.20
CA TYR A 182 -3.02 2.57 11.82
C TYR A 182 -4.32 1.89 11.38
N LYS A 183 -4.21 0.92 10.47
CA LYS A 183 -5.37 0.18 9.97
C LYS A 183 -6.09 -0.59 11.08
N ASN A 184 -5.37 -1.23 12.00
CA ASN A 184 -5.94 -1.96 13.13
C ASN A 184 -6.67 -1.02 14.10
N LYS A 185 -6.14 0.19 14.36
CA LYS A 185 -6.73 1.17 15.27
C LYS A 185 -7.89 1.94 14.63
N ARG A 186 -7.79 2.29 13.34
CA ARG A 186 -8.72 3.17 12.64
C ARG A 186 -9.71 2.45 11.73
N GLY A 187 -9.43 1.20 11.36
CA GLY A 187 -10.23 0.41 10.41
C GLY A 187 -10.03 0.77 8.93
N ILE A 188 -9.23 1.79 8.63
CA ILE A 188 -8.98 2.30 7.27
C ILE A 188 -7.48 2.41 7.00
N ASN A 189 -7.10 2.41 5.72
CA ASN A 189 -5.72 2.57 5.32
C ASN A 189 -5.20 3.98 5.69
N LEU A 190 -3.93 4.06 6.12
CA LEU A 190 -3.27 5.30 6.51
C LEU A 190 -3.36 6.38 5.43
N PHE A 191 -3.00 6.05 4.19
CA PHE A 191 -3.00 7.03 3.10
C PHE A 191 -4.39 7.42 2.62
N ASP A 192 -5.37 6.51 2.69
CA ASP A 192 -6.76 6.86 2.41
C ASP A 192 -7.31 7.86 3.45
N ASP A 193 -6.94 7.72 4.72
CA ASP A 193 -7.35 8.69 5.76
C ASP A 193 -6.65 10.04 5.57
N ILE A 194 -5.36 10.05 5.21
CA ILE A 194 -4.63 11.28 4.87
C ILE A 194 -5.30 11.99 3.70
N LEU A 195 -5.64 11.27 2.62
CA LEU A 195 -6.33 11.85 1.47
C LEU A 195 -7.71 12.40 1.85
N ARG A 196 -8.45 11.70 2.70
CA ARG A 196 -9.74 12.16 3.22
C ARG A 196 -9.58 13.45 4.03
N LYS A 197 -8.62 13.51 4.95
CA LYS A 197 -8.33 14.71 5.76
C LYS A 197 -7.96 15.91 4.88
N ARG A 198 -7.15 15.69 3.84
CA ARG A 198 -6.80 16.73 2.85
C ARG A 198 -8.01 17.25 2.08
N VAL A 199 -8.93 16.36 1.71
CA VAL A 199 -10.18 16.75 1.03
C VAL A 199 -11.06 17.55 1.97
N GLU A 200 -11.21 17.18 3.24
CA GLU A 200 -11.97 17.97 4.22
C GLU A 200 -11.36 19.37 4.40
N LYS A 201 -10.03 19.47 4.54
CA LYS A 201 -9.36 20.77 4.63
C LYS A 201 -9.52 21.61 3.34
N ALA A 202 -9.52 20.95 2.17
CA ALA A 202 -9.79 21.62 0.91
C ALA A 202 -11.20 22.21 0.83
N LYS A 203 -12.21 21.51 1.37
CA LYS A 203 -13.58 22.03 1.47
C LYS A 203 -13.63 23.30 2.33
N GLU A 204 -12.93 23.31 3.47
CA GLU A 204 -12.84 24.51 4.33
C GLU A 204 -12.24 25.68 3.56
N TYR A 205 -11.11 25.49 2.86
CA TYR A 205 -10.52 26.56 2.05
C TYR A 205 -11.41 27.02 0.91
N MET A 206 -12.19 26.13 0.30
CA MET A 206 -13.14 26.49 -0.77
C MET A 206 -14.29 27.36 -0.28
N THR A 207 -14.69 27.23 0.97
CA THR A 207 -15.79 28.00 1.58
C THR A 207 -15.32 29.26 2.30
N THR A 208 -14.05 29.29 2.74
CA THR A 208 -13.52 30.40 3.56
C THR A 208 -12.56 31.32 2.81
N THR A 209 -12.13 30.97 1.59
CA THR A 209 -11.16 31.76 0.82
C THR A 209 -11.54 31.86 -0.66
N ASP A 210 -11.07 32.90 -1.31
CA ASP A 210 -11.15 33.08 -2.77
C ASP A 210 -10.01 32.42 -3.55
N TRP A 211 -9.25 31.54 -2.91
CA TRP A 211 -8.10 30.88 -3.52
C TRP A 211 -8.51 30.05 -4.74
N LYS A 212 -7.67 30.09 -5.78
CA LYS A 212 -7.88 29.26 -6.96
C LYS A 212 -7.69 27.77 -6.63
N ILE A 213 -8.34 26.88 -7.37
CA ILE A 213 -8.31 25.44 -7.12
C ILE A 213 -6.88 24.89 -7.04
N TYR A 214 -5.94 25.38 -7.87
CA TYR A 214 -4.55 24.94 -7.82
C TYR A 214 -3.84 25.38 -6.52
N GLN A 215 -4.16 26.59 -5.99
CA GLN A 215 -3.60 27.07 -4.72
C GLN A 215 -4.11 26.22 -3.55
N ILE A 216 -5.40 25.86 -3.55
CA ILE A 216 -5.96 24.95 -2.54
C ILE A 216 -5.32 23.57 -2.65
N SER A 217 -5.19 23.04 -3.88
CA SER A 217 -4.53 21.75 -4.12
C SER A 217 -3.12 21.70 -3.50
N GLU A 218 -2.33 22.73 -3.73
CA GLU A 218 -0.98 22.86 -3.18
C GLU A 218 -0.99 23.01 -1.65
N ALA A 219 -1.84 23.88 -1.11
CA ALA A 219 -1.96 24.14 0.32
C ALA A 219 -2.41 22.95 1.14
N VAL A 220 -3.13 21.98 0.54
CA VAL A 220 -3.51 20.73 1.22
C VAL A 220 -2.60 19.55 0.86
N GLY A 221 -1.43 19.81 0.27
CA GLY A 221 -0.36 18.84 0.10
C GLY A 221 -0.47 17.95 -1.16
N PHE A 222 -1.16 18.37 -2.22
CA PHE A 222 -1.13 17.69 -3.51
C PHE A 222 -0.15 18.36 -4.47
N GLU A 223 0.77 17.58 -5.04
CA GLU A 223 1.74 18.05 -6.04
C GLU A 223 1.10 18.25 -7.43
N ASP A 224 0.00 17.54 -7.72
CA ASP A 224 -0.71 17.58 -9.01
C ASP A 224 -2.19 17.92 -8.83
N THR A 225 -2.62 19.03 -9.42
CA THR A 225 -4.01 19.51 -9.34
C THR A 225 -5.00 18.58 -10.05
N GLY A 226 -4.56 17.84 -11.07
CA GLY A 226 -5.39 16.86 -11.76
C GLY A 226 -5.64 15.63 -10.87
N TYR A 227 -4.62 15.16 -10.17
CA TYR A 227 -4.76 14.11 -9.17
C TYR A 227 -5.65 14.55 -8.01
N PHE A 228 -5.42 15.75 -7.47
CA PHE A 228 -6.31 16.36 -6.47
C PHE A 228 -7.77 16.33 -6.91
N SER A 229 -8.07 16.79 -8.14
CA SER A 229 -9.45 16.86 -8.64
C SER A 229 -10.11 15.47 -8.72
N ARG A 230 -9.35 14.42 -9.10
CA ARG A 230 -9.84 13.03 -9.10
C ARG A 230 -10.11 12.52 -7.68
N VAL A 231 -9.19 12.77 -6.76
CA VAL A 231 -9.34 12.39 -5.34
C VAL A 231 -10.52 13.12 -4.71
N PHE A 232 -10.62 14.43 -4.91
CA PHE A 232 -11.72 15.25 -4.40
C PHE A 232 -13.07 14.71 -4.89
N LYS A 233 -13.22 14.45 -6.20
CA LYS A 233 -14.44 13.87 -6.77
C LYS A 233 -14.75 12.48 -6.22
N ARG A 234 -13.73 11.65 -5.96
CA ARG A 234 -13.89 10.32 -5.33
C ARG A 234 -14.55 10.40 -3.95
N TYR A 235 -14.16 11.38 -3.13
CA TYR A 235 -14.67 11.52 -1.76
C TYR A 235 -15.94 12.37 -1.63
N THR A 236 -16.16 13.33 -2.53
CA THR A 236 -17.28 14.29 -2.45
C THR A 236 -18.35 14.05 -3.49
N HIS A 237 -18.10 13.17 -4.48
CA HIS A 237 -18.92 12.95 -5.68
C HIS A 237 -19.04 14.16 -6.62
N MET A 238 -18.38 15.28 -6.31
CA MET A 238 -18.37 16.53 -7.08
C MET A 238 -16.93 16.91 -7.45
N SER A 239 -16.73 17.57 -8.59
CA SER A 239 -15.45 18.20 -8.86
C SER A 239 -15.22 19.40 -7.93
N PRO A 240 -13.96 19.81 -7.69
CA PRO A 240 -13.66 21.00 -6.89
C PRO A 240 -14.39 22.27 -7.37
N LYS A 241 -14.55 22.42 -8.69
CA LYS A 241 -15.25 23.56 -9.30
C LYS A 241 -16.76 23.53 -9.04
N GLU A 242 -17.38 22.36 -9.18
CA GLU A 242 -18.80 22.15 -8.87
C GLU A 242 -19.08 22.42 -7.40
N PHE A 243 -18.23 21.88 -6.50
CA PHE A 243 -18.38 22.07 -5.06
C PHE A 243 -18.32 23.55 -4.65
N ARG A 244 -17.40 24.33 -5.22
CA ARG A 244 -17.30 25.77 -4.96
C ARG A 244 -18.53 26.52 -5.41
N ASN A 245 -19.07 26.20 -6.57
CA ASN A 245 -20.26 26.90 -7.11
C ASN A 245 -21.49 26.65 -6.23
N VAL A 246 -21.68 25.42 -5.73
CA VAL A 246 -22.80 25.10 -4.81
C VAL A 246 -22.64 25.80 -3.46
N GLY A 247 -21.43 25.85 -2.90
CA GLY A 247 -21.14 26.56 -1.64
C GLY A 247 -21.23 28.09 -1.75
N GLY A 248 -21.08 28.66 -2.96
CA GLY A 248 -21.26 30.09 -3.22
C GLY A 248 -22.72 30.51 -3.26
N GLU A 249 -23.63 29.64 -3.68
CA GLU A 249 -25.07 29.95 -3.74
C GLU A 249 -25.73 30.02 -2.34
N GLU A 250 -25.19 29.33 -1.33
CA GLU A 250 -25.68 29.41 0.05
C GLU A 250 -25.27 30.70 0.78
N HIS A 251 -24.31 31.48 0.26
CA HIS A 251 -23.86 32.75 0.84
C HIS A 251 -24.47 34.02 0.21
N GLU A 252 -25.15 33.89 -0.93
CA GLU A 252 -25.83 35.02 -1.56
C GLU A 252 -27.31 35.19 -1.12
N GLU A 253 -27.87 34.25 -0.33
CA GLU A 253 -29.23 34.32 0.19
C GLU A 253 -29.33 34.75 1.68
N LYS A 254 -28.35 35.51 2.19
CA LYS A 254 -28.44 36.06 3.56
C LYS A 254 -28.18 37.57 3.57
#